data_66a2ee45799ae48c7bef056a3bf3a44c
#
_entry.id   66a2ee45799ae48c7bef056a3bf3a44c
#
_cell.length_a   1.000
_cell.length_b   1.000
_cell.length_c   1.000
_cell.angle_alpha   90.00
_cell.angle_beta   90.00
_cell.angle_gamma   90.00
#
_symmetry.space_group_name_H-M   'P 1'
#
loop_
_entity.id
_entity.type
_entity.pdbx_description
1 polymer ?
#
loop_
_entity_poly.entity_id
_entity_poly.type
_entity_poly.pdbx_seq_one_letter_code
_entity_poly.pdbx_strand_id
1 'polypeptide(L)'
;MQSLKWSVISFTERGAELAEKIKRFSKEQQLPCEIHTYHGRKQVENLNAWTKEQFSLRNAIIFIGACGIAVRTIAPFLKDKLTDSPVLVLDEAGNYVIPLLSGHVGGANERALLLAELLGAVPVITTATDINNAFAIDVFAKKHDLSIDKKEGIKKVSAKVLEKKKLSMTIAPEYATKVDVAIGTPEDGQKPEPLLTLIPKEYILGIGCRRNKEEQELKAFAESCLKEAGVDWKQIRAIASIDKKKDEKAILKLAAEHGIPFLVFDAETLSRVPGTFDTSAFVASQVGVDNVCERAAMAACRDNGRLVLQKRAENGMTLAIAKEDWRLTLYEE
;
A
#
# COMPACT_ATOMS: atom_id res chain seq x y z
N MET A 1 9.83 -6.77 3.08
CA MET A 1 8.93 -6.13 2.10
C MET A 1 7.79 -7.10 1.80
N GLN A 2 6.54 -6.68 1.94
CA GLN A 2 5.43 -7.51 1.44
C GLN A 2 5.57 -7.56 -0.07
N SER A 3 5.75 -8.75 -0.65
CA SER A 3 5.78 -8.89 -2.09
C SER A 3 4.43 -8.41 -2.64
N LEU A 4 4.45 -7.43 -3.53
CA LEU A 4 3.25 -6.97 -4.21
C LEU A 4 2.65 -8.17 -4.95
N LYS A 5 1.39 -8.51 -4.65
CA LYS A 5 0.71 -9.60 -5.36
C LYS A 5 0.08 -9.06 -6.63
N TRP A 6 0.37 -9.73 -7.75
CA TRP A 6 -0.23 -9.48 -9.04
C TRP A 6 -1.11 -10.67 -9.41
N SER A 7 -2.35 -10.42 -9.70
CA SER A 7 -3.32 -11.43 -10.12
C SER A 7 -3.59 -11.28 -11.60
N VAL A 8 -3.04 -12.20 -12.40
CA VAL A 8 -3.15 -12.20 -13.87
C VAL A 8 -4.24 -13.17 -14.28
N ILE A 9 -5.25 -12.69 -14.98
CA ILE A 9 -6.36 -13.52 -15.48
C ILE A 9 -6.44 -13.47 -17.00
N SER A 10 -6.57 -14.64 -17.62
CA SER A 10 -6.74 -14.83 -19.06
C SER A 10 -8.00 -15.61 -19.37
N PHE A 11 -8.49 -15.55 -20.61
CA PHE A 11 -9.74 -16.19 -21.04
C PHE A 11 -9.55 -17.16 -22.23
N THR A 12 -8.35 -17.17 -22.81
CA THR A 12 -7.95 -18.00 -23.96
C THR A 12 -6.66 -18.74 -23.63
N GLU A 13 -6.37 -19.84 -24.35
CA GLU A 13 -5.10 -20.58 -24.16
C GLU A 13 -3.89 -19.68 -24.47
N ARG A 14 -3.94 -18.88 -25.54
CA ARG A 14 -2.88 -17.94 -25.89
C ARG A 14 -2.64 -16.90 -24.78
N GLY A 15 -3.73 -16.40 -24.21
CA GLY A 15 -3.64 -15.49 -23.04
C GLY A 15 -3.05 -16.18 -21.81
N ALA A 16 -3.33 -17.47 -21.60
CA ALA A 16 -2.74 -18.25 -20.50
C ALA A 16 -1.22 -18.45 -20.69
N GLU A 17 -0.78 -18.71 -21.91
CA GLU A 17 0.66 -18.79 -22.25
C GLU A 17 1.36 -17.45 -21.98
N LEU A 18 0.73 -16.33 -22.33
CA LEU A 18 1.25 -15.00 -22.03
C LEU A 18 1.32 -14.75 -20.52
N ALA A 19 0.31 -15.17 -19.75
CA ALA A 19 0.31 -15.04 -18.28
C ALA A 19 1.48 -15.80 -17.65
N GLU A 20 1.73 -17.04 -18.10
CA GLU A 20 2.87 -17.83 -17.61
C GLU A 20 4.22 -17.25 -18.05
N LYS A 21 4.30 -16.64 -19.26
CA LYS A 21 5.49 -15.90 -19.70
C LYS A 21 5.80 -14.72 -18.76
N ILE A 22 4.78 -13.93 -18.40
CA ILE A 22 4.92 -12.80 -17.45
C ILE A 22 5.41 -13.33 -16.09
N LYS A 23 4.81 -14.40 -15.57
CA LYS A 23 5.21 -15.02 -14.30
C LYS A 23 6.65 -15.54 -14.31
N ARG A 24 7.09 -16.15 -15.42
CA ARG A 24 8.46 -16.60 -15.57
C ARG A 24 9.45 -15.42 -15.59
N PHE A 25 9.18 -14.39 -16.39
CA PHE A 25 10.03 -13.20 -16.46
C PHE A 25 10.16 -12.49 -15.12
N SER A 26 9.07 -12.40 -14.35
CA SER A 26 9.14 -11.78 -13.03
C SER A 26 10.10 -12.51 -12.08
N LYS A 27 10.18 -13.85 -12.18
CA LYS A 27 11.12 -14.65 -11.40
C LYS A 27 12.56 -14.48 -11.89
N GLU A 28 12.77 -14.50 -13.21
CA GLU A 28 14.08 -14.35 -13.84
C GLU A 28 14.69 -12.97 -13.52
N GLN A 29 13.87 -11.93 -13.53
CA GLN A 29 14.27 -10.55 -13.21
C GLN A 29 14.23 -10.23 -11.70
N GLN A 30 13.91 -11.22 -10.85
CA GLN A 30 13.80 -11.08 -9.40
C GLN A 30 12.91 -9.88 -8.97
N LEU A 31 11.80 -9.66 -9.70
CA LEU A 31 10.89 -8.58 -9.37
C LEU A 31 10.34 -8.75 -7.95
N PRO A 32 10.18 -7.68 -7.16
CA PRO A 32 9.65 -7.74 -5.81
C PRO A 32 8.13 -7.94 -5.79
N CYS A 33 7.63 -8.90 -6.58
CA CYS A 33 6.20 -9.21 -6.68
C CYS A 33 5.97 -10.72 -6.80
N GLU A 34 4.85 -11.19 -6.26
CA GLU A 34 4.36 -12.54 -6.42
C GLU A 34 3.26 -12.56 -7.48
N ILE A 35 3.43 -13.32 -8.57
CA ILE A 35 2.46 -13.40 -9.65
C ILE A 35 1.65 -14.70 -9.57
N HIS A 36 0.33 -14.54 -9.46
CA HIS A 36 -0.65 -15.60 -9.54
C HIS A 36 -1.39 -15.52 -10.87
N THR A 37 -1.39 -16.64 -11.60
CA THR A 37 -2.05 -16.75 -12.90
C THR A 37 -3.35 -17.55 -12.79
N TYR A 38 -4.40 -17.09 -13.48
CA TYR A 38 -5.73 -17.68 -13.47
C TYR A 38 -6.25 -17.83 -14.90
N HIS A 39 -6.90 -18.96 -15.19
CA HIS A 39 -7.67 -19.15 -16.42
C HIS A 39 -9.16 -18.95 -16.11
N GLY A 40 -9.72 -17.84 -16.58
CA GLY A 40 -11.06 -17.39 -16.20
C GLY A 40 -12.20 -18.36 -16.48
N ARG A 41 -12.04 -19.25 -17.50
CA ARG A 41 -13.06 -20.26 -17.82
C ARG A 41 -12.85 -21.61 -17.10
N LYS A 42 -11.64 -21.88 -16.61
CA LYS A 42 -11.27 -23.19 -16.05
C LYS A 42 -11.10 -23.14 -14.52
N GLN A 43 -10.68 -22.01 -13.99
CA GLN A 43 -10.26 -21.89 -12.58
C GLN A 43 -11.06 -20.84 -11.79
N VAL A 44 -11.84 -19.98 -12.48
CA VAL A 44 -12.63 -18.92 -11.84
C VAL A 44 -14.09 -19.14 -12.16
N GLU A 45 -14.83 -19.74 -11.21
CA GLU A 45 -16.27 -20.01 -11.37
C GLU A 45 -17.09 -18.72 -11.47
N ASN A 46 -16.73 -17.71 -10.66
CA ASN A 46 -17.41 -16.41 -10.62
C ASN A 46 -16.40 -15.27 -10.70
N LEU A 47 -16.31 -14.66 -11.87
CA LEU A 47 -15.38 -13.57 -12.14
C LEU A 47 -15.62 -12.34 -11.24
N ASN A 48 -16.88 -12.03 -10.92
CA ASN A 48 -17.19 -10.92 -10.05
C ASN A 48 -16.75 -11.19 -8.60
N ALA A 49 -16.95 -12.40 -8.09
CA ALA A 49 -16.52 -12.78 -6.75
C ALA A 49 -14.98 -12.74 -6.65
N TRP A 50 -14.29 -13.30 -7.65
CA TRP A 50 -12.84 -13.24 -7.74
C TRP A 50 -12.32 -11.80 -7.76
N THR A 51 -12.90 -10.94 -8.61
CA THR A 51 -12.50 -9.54 -8.71
C THR A 51 -12.74 -8.79 -7.41
N LYS A 52 -13.88 -9.02 -6.74
CA LYS A 52 -14.17 -8.45 -5.42
C LYS A 52 -13.09 -8.81 -4.40
N GLU A 53 -12.65 -10.05 -4.40
CA GLU A 53 -11.57 -10.51 -3.53
C GLU A 53 -10.26 -9.78 -3.84
N GLN A 54 -9.87 -9.71 -5.14
CA GLN A 54 -8.63 -9.00 -5.53
C GLN A 54 -8.67 -7.52 -5.13
N PHE A 55 -9.81 -6.84 -5.31
CA PHE A 55 -10.00 -5.46 -4.85
C PHE A 55 -9.92 -5.33 -3.33
N SER A 56 -10.50 -6.27 -2.57
CA SER A 56 -10.44 -6.26 -1.11
C SER A 56 -9.03 -6.41 -0.56
N LEU A 57 -8.18 -7.15 -1.26
CA LEU A 57 -6.78 -7.36 -0.93
C LEU A 57 -5.82 -6.34 -1.56
N ARG A 58 -6.35 -5.43 -2.38
CA ARG A 58 -5.58 -4.43 -3.16
C ARG A 58 -4.47 -5.02 -4.02
N ASN A 59 -4.68 -6.23 -4.52
CA ASN A 59 -3.78 -6.85 -5.48
C ASN A 59 -3.78 -6.07 -6.81
N ALA A 60 -2.65 -6.04 -7.51
CA ALA A 60 -2.64 -5.56 -8.89
C ALA A 60 -3.36 -6.58 -9.78
N ILE A 61 -4.32 -6.14 -10.58
CA ILE A 61 -5.12 -7.00 -11.43
C ILE A 61 -4.72 -6.78 -12.89
N ILE A 62 -4.36 -7.85 -13.56
CA ILE A 62 -3.97 -7.83 -14.97
C ILE A 62 -4.94 -8.72 -15.74
N PHE A 63 -5.75 -8.11 -16.61
CA PHE A 63 -6.61 -8.83 -17.54
C PHE A 63 -5.87 -9.04 -18.87
N ILE A 64 -5.77 -10.28 -19.32
CA ILE A 64 -5.31 -10.61 -20.68
C ILE A 64 -6.54 -10.91 -21.51
N GLY A 65 -6.97 -9.91 -22.32
CA GLY A 65 -8.19 -9.98 -23.12
C GLY A 65 -8.75 -8.59 -23.46
N ALA A 66 -10.02 -8.52 -23.83
CA ALA A 66 -10.65 -7.27 -24.24
C ALA A 66 -10.86 -6.29 -23.07
N CYS A 67 -10.53 -5.00 -23.27
CA CYS A 67 -10.78 -3.93 -22.29
C CYS A 67 -12.23 -3.90 -21.77
N GLY A 68 -13.20 -4.17 -22.65
CA GLY A 68 -14.62 -4.19 -22.28
C GLY A 68 -14.98 -5.26 -21.24
N ILE A 69 -14.26 -6.38 -21.20
CA ILE A 69 -14.42 -7.40 -20.15
C ILE A 69 -13.93 -6.84 -18.82
N ALA A 70 -12.72 -6.30 -18.80
CA ALA A 70 -12.13 -5.70 -17.60
C ALA A 70 -13.03 -4.60 -17.04
N VAL A 71 -13.44 -3.63 -17.87
CA VAL A 71 -14.28 -2.49 -17.45
C VAL A 71 -15.59 -2.95 -16.82
N ARG A 72 -16.34 -3.88 -17.48
CA ARG A 72 -17.61 -4.38 -16.91
C ARG A 72 -17.42 -5.14 -15.60
N THR A 73 -16.31 -5.86 -15.50
CA THR A 73 -16.01 -6.68 -14.32
C THR A 73 -15.63 -5.83 -13.12
N ILE A 74 -14.82 -4.76 -13.32
CA ILE A 74 -14.36 -3.93 -12.21
C ILE A 74 -15.38 -2.85 -11.78
N ALA A 75 -16.27 -2.44 -12.67
CA ALA A 75 -17.18 -1.31 -12.44
C ALA A 75 -17.95 -1.37 -11.10
N PRO A 76 -18.47 -2.52 -10.63
CA PRO A 76 -19.17 -2.60 -9.35
C PRO A 76 -18.31 -2.36 -8.11
N PHE A 77 -16.99 -2.39 -8.25
CA PHE A 77 -16.04 -2.34 -7.14
C PHE A 77 -15.27 -1.02 -7.04
N LEU A 78 -15.50 -0.11 -7.99
CA LEU A 78 -14.84 1.19 -8.02
C LEU A 78 -15.31 2.08 -6.88
N LYS A 79 -14.37 2.65 -6.13
CA LYS A 79 -14.64 3.55 -5.00
C LYS A 79 -13.87 4.86 -5.13
N ASP A 80 -12.55 4.77 -5.24
CA ASP A 80 -11.69 5.94 -5.19
C ASP A 80 -10.32 5.69 -5.81
N LYS A 81 -9.84 6.66 -6.60
CA LYS A 81 -8.58 6.57 -7.34
C LYS A 81 -7.32 6.34 -6.47
N LEU A 82 -7.38 6.68 -5.18
CA LEU A 82 -6.27 6.51 -4.25
C LEU A 82 -6.30 5.16 -3.53
N THR A 83 -7.46 4.49 -3.54
CA THR A 83 -7.68 3.26 -2.78
C THR A 83 -7.99 2.04 -3.62
N ASP A 84 -8.44 2.23 -4.85
CA ASP A 84 -8.77 1.13 -5.75
C ASP A 84 -7.52 0.37 -6.20
N SER A 85 -7.68 -0.91 -6.45
CA SER A 85 -6.64 -1.77 -7.01
C SER A 85 -6.12 -1.22 -8.34
N PRO A 86 -4.83 -1.28 -8.62
CA PRO A 86 -4.31 -1.00 -9.96
C PRO A 86 -4.79 -2.08 -10.93
N VAL A 87 -5.37 -1.66 -12.05
CA VAL A 87 -5.87 -2.56 -13.09
C VAL A 87 -5.22 -2.26 -14.42
N LEU A 88 -4.69 -3.31 -15.04
CA LEU A 88 -4.10 -3.26 -16.38
C LEU A 88 -4.83 -4.23 -17.31
N VAL A 89 -4.80 -3.93 -18.60
CA VAL A 89 -5.25 -4.83 -19.65
C VAL A 89 -4.15 -5.03 -20.68
N LEU A 90 -3.95 -6.27 -21.08
CA LEU A 90 -3.11 -6.66 -22.20
C LEU A 90 -3.98 -7.34 -23.28
N ASP A 91 -3.68 -7.12 -24.54
CA ASP A 91 -4.19 -8.01 -25.59
C ASP A 91 -3.54 -9.40 -25.49
N GLU A 92 -4.17 -10.42 -26.03
CA GLU A 92 -3.67 -11.80 -25.90
C GLU A 92 -2.37 -12.08 -26.67
N ALA A 93 -1.96 -11.17 -27.55
CA ALA A 93 -0.68 -11.25 -28.24
C ALA A 93 0.44 -10.53 -27.45
N GLY A 94 0.08 -9.73 -26.45
CA GLY A 94 1.03 -8.98 -25.63
C GLY A 94 1.63 -7.79 -26.35
N ASN A 95 0.92 -7.19 -27.34
CA ASN A 95 1.39 -6.02 -28.08
C ASN A 95 1.18 -4.71 -27.32
N TYR A 96 0.13 -4.63 -26.50
CA TYR A 96 -0.26 -3.42 -25.79
C TYR A 96 -0.45 -3.68 -24.30
N VAL A 97 0.00 -2.75 -23.47
CA VAL A 97 -0.24 -2.74 -22.01
C VAL A 97 -0.97 -1.46 -21.65
N ILE A 98 -2.21 -1.59 -21.22
CA ILE A 98 -3.14 -0.47 -21.00
C ILE A 98 -3.43 -0.35 -19.49
N PRO A 99 -2.94 0.66 -18.78
CA PRO A 99 -3.35 0.95 -17.40
C PRO A 99 -4.76 1.54 -17.39
N LEU A 100 -5.76 0.77 -16.92
CA LEU A 100 -7.15 1.20 -16.87
C LEU A 100 -7.51 1.97 -15.61
N LEU A 101 -6.92 1.62 -14.47
CA LEU A 101 -7.31 2.16 -13.18
C LEU A 101 -6.11 2.35 -12.27
N SER A 102 -6.18 3.39 -11.41
CA SER A 102 -5.17 3.68 -10.38
C SER A 102 -3.75 3.83 -10.94
N GLY A 103 -3.62 4.62 -12.01
CA GLY A 103 -2.38 4.83 -12.75
C GLY A 103 -1.23 5.31 -11.88
N HIS A 104 -1.42 6.41 -11.14
CA HIS A 104 -0.39 7.05 -10.31
C HIS A 104 -0.19 6.34 -8.97
N VAL A 105 -1.06 6.63 -7.99
CA VAL A 105 -0.91 6.13 -6.61
C VAL A 105 -0.99 4.62 -6.54
N GLY A 106 -1.91 3.99 -7.30
CA GLY A 106 -1.99 2.54 -7.42
C GLY A 106 -0.78 1.93 -8.14
N GLY A 107 -0.08 2.72 -8.99
CA GLY A 107 1.11 2.30 -9.74
C GLY A 107 0.79 1.46 -10.98
N ALA A 108 -0.41 1.62 -11.59
CA ALA A 108 -0.70 0.90 -12.83
C ALA A 108 0.15 1.40 -14.00
N ASN A 109 0.48 2.71 -14.06
CA ASN A 109 1.34 3.26 -15.11
C ASN A 109 2.77 2.71 -15.01
N GLU A 110 3.34 2.66 -13.81
CA GLU A 110 4.66 2.09 -13.54
C GLU A 110 4.72 0.61 -13.96
N ARG A 111 3.69 -0.17 -13.60
CA ARG A 111 3.59 -1.59 -14.00
C ARG A 111 3.38 -1.76 -15.49
N ALA A 112 2.68 -0.82 -16.14
CA ALA A 112 2.51 -0.86 -17.60
C ALA A 112 3.84 -0.65 -18.32
N LEU A 113 4.67 0.27 -17.85
CA LEU A 113 6.03 0.48 -18.39
C LEU A 113 6.89 -0.77 -18.19
N LEU A 114 6.90 -1.34 -16.97
CA LEU A 114 7.67 -2.54 -16.67
C LEU A 114 7.24 -3.74 -17.53
N LEU A 115 5.94 -3.99 -17.66
CA LEU A 115 5.43 -5.09 -18.49
C LEU A 115 5.70 -4.84 -19.96
N ALA A 116 5.60 -3.60 -20.43
CA ALA A 116 5.91 -3.24 -21.80
C ALA A 116 7.39 -3.52 -22.13
N GLU A 117 8.31 -3.17 -21.24
CA GLU A 117 9.73 -3.49 -21.37
C GLU A 117 9.98 -5.00 -21.41
N LEU A 118 9.40 -5.76 -20.46
CA LEU A 118 9.56 -7.22 -20.40
C LEU A 118 9.01 -7.97 -21.61
N LEU A 119 7.97 -7.45 -22.23
CA LEU A 119 7.27 -8.11 -23.34
C LEU A 119 7.67 -7.59 -24.71
N GLY A 120 8.35 -6.44 -24.80
CA GLY A 120 8.52 -5.68 -26.03
C GLY A 120 7.20 -5.07 -26.53
N ALA A 121 6.29 -4.72 -25.61
CA ALA A 121 4.96 -4.20 -25.88
C ALA A 121 4.93 -2.67 -25.90
N VAL A 122 3.82 -2.10 -26.36
CA VAL A 122 3.57 -0.66 -26.32
C VAL A 122 2.75 -0.31 -25.06
N PRO A 123 3.26 0.52 -24.13
CA PRO A 123 2.48 1.03 -23.02
C PRO A 123 1.53 2.15 -23.49
N VAL A 124 0.23 2.02 -23.20
CA VAL A 124 -0.79 3.01 -23.62
C VAL A 124 -1.15 3.89 -22.42
N ILE A 125 -0.25 4.79 -22.05
CA ILE A 125 -0.46 5.72 -20.94
C ILE A 125 -1.12 7.00 -21.45
N THR A 126 -2.27 7.37 -20.84
CA THR A 126 -3.11 8.50 -21.26
C THR A 126 -3.19 9.62 -20.23
N THR A 127 -2.54 9.48 -19.08
CA THR A 127 -2.61 10.43 -17.97
C THR A 127 -1.86 11.72 -18.35
N ALA A 128 -2.53 12.88 -18.24
CA ALA A 128 -1.97 14.16 -18.68
C ALA A 128 -0.65 14.54 -17.98
N THR A 129 -0.50 14.22 -16.70
CA THR A 129 0.74 14.48 -15.97
C THR A 129 1.91 13.66 -16.48
N ASP A 130 1.69 12.38 -16.84
CA ASP A 130 2.73 11.53 -17.40
C ASP A 130 3.13 11.97 -18.81
N ILE A 131 2.14 12.27 -19.68
CA ILE A 131 2.38 12.73 -21.05
C ILE A 131 3.18 14.03 -21.07
N ASN A 132 2.94 14.93 -20.11
CA ASN A 132 3.63 16.22 -20.02
C ASN A 132 4.88 16.20 -19.13
N ASN A 133 5.30 15.06 -18.62
CA ASN A 133 6.37 14.92 -17.60
C ASN A 133 6.18 15.93 -16.46
N ALA A 134 4.94 16.14 -16.03
CA ALA A 134 4.57 17.14 -15.06
C ALA A 134 4.68 16.58 -13.64
N PHE A 135 5.07 17.41 -12.68
CA PHE A 135 5.13 17.03 -11.28
C PHE A 135 3.77 16.53 -10.78
N ALA A 136 3.73 15.30 -10.28
CA ALA A 136 2.54 14.66 -9.73
C ALA A 136 2.64 14.59 -8.21
N ILE A 137 1.87 15.41 -7.50
CA ILE A 137 1.91 15.53 -6.04
C ILE A 137 1.48 14.25 -5.32
N ASP A 138 0.60 13.46 -5.91
CA ASP A 138 0.15 12.18 -5.38
C ASP A 138 1.24 11.08 -5.49
N VAL A 139 2.02 11.09 -6.57
CA VAL A 139 3.20 10.23 -6.74
C VAL A 139 4.29 10.65 -5.75
N PHE A 140 4.54 11.95 -5.64
CA PHE A 140 5.47 12.50 -4.65
C PHE A 140 5.09 12.07 -3.23
N ALA A 141 3.83 12.23 -2.85
CA ALA A 141 3.35 11.82 -1.53
C ALA A 141 3.58 10.32 -1.28
N LYS A 142 3.30 9.47 -2.27
CA LYS A 142 3.54 8.03 -2.17
C LYS A 142 5.03 7.70 -2.02
N LYS A 143 5.89 8.31 -2.85
CA LYS A 143 7.36 8.06 -2.85
C LYS A 143 8.01 8.43 -1.51
N HIS A 144 7.48 9.46 -0.84
CA HIS A 144 8.04 9.97 0.42
C HIS A 144 7.24 9.55 1.66
N ASP A 145 6.45 8.47 1.60
CA ASP A 145 5.63 7.99 2.72
C ASP A 145 4.77 9.09 3.37
N LEU A 146 4.07 9.85 2.54
CA LEU A 146 3.15 10.90 2.96
C LEU A 146 1.70 10.51 2.67
N SER A 147 0.80 10.78 3.59
CA SER A 147 -0.64 10.72 3.37
C SER A 147 -1.17 12.07 2.89
N ILE A 148 -2.23 12.02 2.10
CA ILE A 148 -2.91 13.20 1.58
C ILE A 148 -4.10 13.50 2.47
N ASP A 149 -4.15 14.72 3.04
CA ASP A 149 -5.25 15.11 3.94
C ASP A 149 -6.56 15.30 3.19
N LYS A 150 -6.58 16.19 2.20
CA LYS A 150 -7.77 16.54 1.41
C LYS A 150 -7.54 16.24 -0.07
N LYS A 151 -8.30 15.28 -0.63
CA LYS A 151 -8.14 14.84 -2.04
C LYS A 151 -8.40 15.94 -3.07
N GLU A 152 -9.25 16.90 -2.74
CA GLU A 152 -9.56 18.07 -3.59
C GLU A 152 -8.30 18.92 -3.86
N GLY A 153 -7.37 18.93 -2.92
CA GLY A 153 -6.09 19.61 -3.06
C GLY A 153 -5.24 19.08 -4.20
N ILE A 154 -5.29 17.76 -4.47
CA ILE A 154 -4.55 17.15 -5.58
C ILE A 154 -4.94 17.81 -6.92
N LYS A 155 -6.25 17.96 -7.17
CA LYS A 155 -6.75 18.57 -8.41
C LYS A 155 -6.26 20.01 -8.57
N LYS A 156 -6.28 20.80 -7.48
CA LYS A 156 -5.84 22.21 -7.49
C LYS A 156 -4.33 22.29 -7.75
N VAL A 157 -3.53 21.47 -7.09
CA VAL A 157 -2.08 21.40 -7.31
C VAL A 157 -1.77 20.95 -8.74
N SER A 158 -2.39 19.86 -9.23
CA SER A 158 -2.18 19.37 -10.59
C SER A 158 -2.56 20.40 -11.65
N ALA A 159 -3.69 21.12 -11.48
CA ALA A 159 -4.08 22.19 -12.41
C ALA A 159 -3.03 23.30 -12.45
N LYS A 160 -2.53 23.75 -11.29
CA LYS A 160 -1.49 24.77 -11.19
C LYS A 160 -0.20 24.35 -11.89
N VAL A 161 0.21 23.08 -11.75
CA VAL A 161 1.40 22.52 -12.40
C VAL A 161 1.22 22.43 -13.93
N LEU A 162 0.09 21.92 -14.40
CA LEU A 162 -0.22 21.83 -15.84
C LEU A 162 -0.30 23.21 -16.50
N GLU A 163 -0.74 24.24 -15.79
CA GLU A 163 -0.71 25.63 -16.23
C GLU A 163 0.70 26.27 -16.15
N LYS A 164 1.73 25.48 -15.81
CA LYS A 164 3.13 25.94 -15.64
C LYS A 164 3.30 27.08 -14.63
N LYS A 165 2.41 27.18 -13.65
CA LYS A 165 2.52 28.12 -12.54
C LYS A 165 3.48 27.60 -11.47
N LYS A 166 4.14 28.52 -10.75
CA LYS A 166 5.02 28.15 -9.64
C LYS A 166 4.23 27.46 -8.53
N LEU A 167 4.74 26.35 -8.03
CA LEU A 167 4.24 25.62 -6.87
C LEU A 167 5.19 25.88 -5.70
N SER A 168 4.64 26.28 -4.55
CA SER A 168 5.39 26.47 -3.31
C SER A 168 5.07 25.37 -2.31
N MET A 169 6.09 24.86 -1.62
CA MET A 169 5.98 23.80 -0.63
C MET A 169 6.81 24.12 0.61
N THR A 170 6.36 23.72 1.80
CA THR A 170 7.13 23.83 3.03
C THR A 170 6.97 22.62 3.94
N ILE A 171 8.01 22.34 4.74
CA ILE A 171 7.97 21.42 5.87
C ILE A 171 7.94 22.17 7.21
N ALA A 172 8.07 23.49 7.18
CA ALA A 172 8.08 24.32 8.38
C ALA A 172 6.66 24.82 8.69
N PRO A 173 6.08 24.46 9.86
CA PRO A 173 4.69 24.75 10.19
C PRO A 173 4.35 26.24 10.13
N GLU A 174 5.28 27.12 10.51
CA GLU A 174 5.10 28.56 10.52
C GLU A 174 4.87 29.19 9.13
N TYR A 175 5.21 28.47 8.07
CA TYR A 175 4.97 28.90 6.68
C TYR A 175 3.79 28.20 6.02
N ALA A 176 3.09 27.31 6.72
CA ALA A 176 2.01 26.50 6.13
C ALA A 176 0.90 27.34 5.49
N THR A 177 0.61 28.52 6.04
CA THR A 177 -0.42 29.46 5.53
C THR A 177 0.03 30.29 4.33
N LYS A 178 1.31 30.20 3.91
CA LYS A 178 1.92 31.02 2.86
C LYS A 178 2.29 30.22 1.61
N VAL A 179 1.97 28.95 1.58
CA VAL A 179 2.38 28.03 0.52
C VAL A 179 1.20 27.25 -0.07
N ASP A 180 1.42 26.64 -1.21
CA ASP A 180 0.43 25.77 -1.86
C ASP A 180 0.32 24.41 -1.17
N VAL A 181 1.46 23.85 -0.73
CA VAL A 181 1.55 22.54 -0.10
C VAL A 181 2.31 22.63 1.20
N ALA A 182 1.70 22.20 2.29
CA ALA A 182 2.36 22.02 3.58
C ALA A 182 2.59 20.52 3.87
N ILE A 183 3.76 20.20 4.43
CA ILE A 183 4.08 18.84 4.90
C ILE A 183 4.14 18.89 6.43
N GLY A 184 3.29 18.13 7.11
CA GLY A 184 3.21 18.10 8.57
C GLY A 184 1.84 17.65 9.04
N THR A 185 1.67 17.56 10.35
CA THR A 185 0.35 17.35 10.95
C THR A 185 -0.38 18.69 10.95
N PRO A 186 -1.61 18.75 10.41
CA PRO A 186 -2.38 20.00 10.42
C PRO A 186 -2.61 20.47 11.84
N GLU A 187 -2.39 21.75 12.09
CA GLU A 187 -2.85 22.41 13.32
C GLU A 187 -4.26 22.95 13.09
N ASP A 188 -5.16 22.68 14.03
CA ASP A 188 -6.53 23.15 13.94
C ASP A 188 -6.60 24.70 13.90
N GLY A 189 -7.30 25.20 12.88
CA GLY A 189 -7.62 26.63 12.78
C GLY A 189 -6.60 27.52 12.06
N GLN A 190 -5.51 26.97 11.49
CA GLN A 190 -4.60 27.76 10.63
C GLN A 190 -5.32 28.29 9.39
N LYS A 191 -5.30 29.61 9.18
CA LYS A 191 -5.88 30.30 8.00
C LYS A 191 -4.91 31.32 7.43
N PRO A 192 -4.81 31.46 6.08
CA PRO A 192 -5.47 30.64 5.07
C PRO A 192 -4.90 29.21 5.02
N GLU A 193 -5.76 28.20 4.76
CA GLU A 193 -5.30 26.83 4.58
C GLU A 193 -4.49 26.70 3.29
N PRO A 194 -3.43 25.84 3.26
CA PRO A 194 -2.75 25.49 2.02
C PRO A 194 -3.71 24.76 1.05
N LEU A 195 -3.39 24.73 -0.24
CA LEU A 195 -4.17 23.96 -1.20
C LEU A 195 -4.19 22.48 -0.85
N LEU A 196 -3.10 21.99 -0.26
CA LEU A 196 -2.92 20.59 0.13
C LEU A 196 -2.02 20.48 1.36
N THR A 197 -2.42 19.64 2.30
CA THR A 197 -1.56 19.17 3.39
C THR A 197 -1.17 17.72 3.17
N LEU A 198 0.12 17.40 3.32
CA LEU A 198 0.71 16.07 3.27
C LEU A 198 1.16 15.69 4.68
N ILE A 199 0.73 14.52 5.16
CA ILE A 199 0.97 14.03 6.53
C ILE A 199 2.04 12.93 6.51
N PRO A 200 3.17 13.09 7.21
CA PRO A 200 4.19 12.06 7.34
C PRO A 200 3.64 10.76 7.92
N LYS A 201 3.99 9.64 7.30
CA LYS A 201 3.70 8.30 7.83
C LYS A 201 4.90 7.82 8.63
N GLU A 202 4.87 8.04 9.92
CA GLU A 202 6.00 7.79 10.82
C GLU A 202 5.71 6.76 11.93
N TYR A 203 4.52 6.13 11.91
CA TYR A 203 4.13 5.15 12.92
C TYR A 203 3.98 3.76 12.34
N ILE A 204 4.32 2.76 13.15
CA ILE A 204 4.23 1.33 12.83
C ILE A 204 3.34 0.66 13.87
N LEU A 205 2.35 -0.11 13.42
CA LEU A 205 1.56 -0.97 14.29
C LEU A 205 2.13 -2.39 14.30
N GLY A 206 2.63 -2.82 15.42
CA GLY A 206 2.97 -4.22 15.65
C GLY A 206 1.76 -4.97 16.19
N ILE A 207 1.32 -6.04 15.53
CA ILE A 207 0.11 -6.80 15.88
C ILE A 207 0.45 -8.26 16.11
N GLY A 208 -0.02 -8.80 17.23
CA GLY A 208 -0.11 -10.23 17.52
C GLY A 208 -1.56 -10.61 17.77
N CYS A 209 -2.03 -11.75 17.28
CA CYS A 209 -3.37 -12.26 17.58
C CYS A 209 -3.42 -13.79 17.54
N ARG A 210 -4.48 -14.38 18.12
CA ARG A 210 -4.81 -15.80 17.91
C ARG A 210 -5.23 -15.99 16.44
N ARG A 211 -5.14 -17.25 15.94
CA ARG A 211 -5.58 -17.57 14.58
C ARG A 211 -7.08 -17.35 14.41
N ASN A 212 -7.47 -16.98 13.18
CA ASN A 212 -8.87 -16.75 12.78
C ASN A 212 -9.59 -15.74 13.67
N LYS A 213 -8.89 -14.63 14.00
CA LYS A 213 -9.50 -13.55 14.77
C LYS A 213 -10.57 -12.83 13.90
N GLU A 214 -11.68 -12.44 14.55
CA GLU A 214 -12.74 -11.65 13.90
C GLU A 214 -12.21 -10.27 13.47
N GLU A 215 -12.53 -9.91 12.22
CA GLU A 215 -11.99 -8.70 11.57
C GLU A 215 -12.42 -7.42 12.29
N GLN A 216 -13.72 -7.33 12.65
CA GLN A 216 -14.26 -6.16 13.32
C GLN A 216 -13.69 -5.99 14.73
N GLU A 217 -13.43 -7.10 15.42
CA GLU A 217 -12.85 -7.06 16.75
C GLU A 217 -11.39 -6.56 16.72
N LEU A 218 -10.59 -7.04 15.75
CA LEU A 218 -9.22 -6.55 15.57
C LEU A 218 -9.20 -5.07 15.20
N LYS A 219 -10.12 -4.63 14.32
CA LYS A 219 -10.25 -3.24 13.91
C LYS A 219 -10.59 -2.33 15.10
N ALA A 220 -11.61 -2.69 15.88
CA ALA A 220 -12.03 -1.91 17.05
C ALA A 220 -10.89 -1.79 18.08
N PHE A 221 -10.16 -2.88 18.32
CA PHE A 221 -9.01 -2.88 19.19
C PHE A 221 -7.88 -1.97 18.68
N ALA A 222 -7.56 -2.03 17.38
CA ALA A 222 -6.57 -1.15 16.76
C ALA A 222 -6.97 0.34 16.85
N GLU A 223 -8.23 0.67 16.59
CA GLU A 223 -8.77 2.03 16.71
C GLU A 223 -8.69 2.54 18.15
N SER A 224 -8.97 1.71 19.14
CA SER A 224 -8.82 2.05 20.57
C SER A 224 -7.37 2.37 20.92
N CYS A 225 -6.41 1.54 20.48
CA CYS A 225 -4.98 1.77 20.72
C CYS A 225 -4.47 3.04 20.03
N LEU A 226 -4.91 3.30 18.79
CA LEU A 226 -4.55 4.51 18.06
C LEU A 226 -5.09 5.76 18.77
N LYS A 227 -6.33 5.72 19.23
CA LYS A 227 -6.93 6.81 20.01
C LYS A 227 -6.18 7.08 21.32
N GLU A 228 -5.77 6.02 22.02
CA GLU A 228 -4.96 6.16 23.24
C GLU A 228 -3.62 6.83 22.97
N ALA A 229 -2.98 6.48 21.86
CA ALA A 229 -1.70 7.05 21.45
C ALA A 229 -1.80 8.44 20.81
N GLY A 230 -3.01 8.93 20.51
CA GLY A 230 -3.22 10.18 19.77
C GLY A 230 -2.73 10.11 18.31
N VAL A 231 -2.79 8.95 17.68
CA VAL A 231 -2.28 8.68 16.34
C VAL A 231 -3.45 8.41 15.36
N ASP A 232 -3.43 9.03 14.18
CA ASP A 232 -4.39 8.81 13.12
C ASP A 232 -3.90 7.74 12.13
N TRP A 233 -4.81 7.02 11.49
CA TRP A 233 -4.50 6.05 10.44
C TRP A 233 -3.67 6.64 9.29
N LYS A 234 -3.82 7.92 8.98
CA LYS A 234 -3.03 8.63 7.96
C LYS A 234 -1.54 8.69 8.29
N GLN A 235 -1.17 8.55 9.56
CA GLN A 235 0.21 8.59 10.04
C GLN A 235 0.86 7.20 10.07
N ILE A 236 0.09 6.13 9.80
CA ILE A 236 0.60 4.76 9.85
C ILE A 236 1.29 4.41 8.54
N ARG A 237 2.56 4.03 8.63
CA ARG A 237 3.37 3.58 7.50
C ARG A 237 3.22 2.09 7.21
N ALA A 238 3.19 1.27 8.25
CA ALA A 238 3.09 -0.18 8.12
C ALA A 238 2.40 -0.84 9.29
N ILE A 239 1.80 -2.01 9.03
CA ILE A 239 1.43 -2.99 10.05
C ILE A 239 2.50 -4.08 10.03
N ALA A 240 2.94 -4.57 11.19
CA ALA A 240 4.00 -5.55 11.31
C ALA A 240 3.61 -6.71 12.23
N SER A 241 4.07 -7.93 11.91
CA SER A 241 3.85 -9.13 12.73
C SER A 241 4.93 -10.19 12.49
N ILE A 242 4.78 -11.35 13.14
CA ILE A 242 5.60 -12.51 12.85
C ILE A 242 5.12 -13.23 11.58
N ASP A 243 6.02 -13.90 10.84
CA ASP A 243 5.79 -14.61 9.59
C ASP A 243 4.69 -15.69 9.68
N LYS A 244 4.51 -16.32 10.84
CA LYS A 244 3.41 -17.27 11.14
C LYS A 244 2.01 -16.64 11.00
N LYS A 245 1.93 -15.31 10.87
CA LYS A 245 0.70 -14.51 10.69
C LYS A 245 0.51 -13.95 9.28
N LYS A 246 1.39 -14.29 8.34
CA LYS A 246 1.34 -13.79 6.96
C LYS A 246 -0.02 -13.97 6.25
N ASP A 247 -0.75 -15.04 6.60
CA ASP A 247 -2.05 -15.40 6.01
C ASP A 247 -3.24 -15.10 6.94
N GLU A 248 -3.04 -14.31 8.02
CA GLU A 248 -4.11 -13.96 8.95
C GLU A 248 -5.07 -12.95 8.32
N LYS A 249 -6.28 -13.41 8.00
CA LYS A 249 -7.29 -12.64 7.24
C LYS A 249 -7.63 -11.29 7.89
N ALA A 250 -7.78 -11.27 9.22
CA ALA A 250 -8.11 -10.04 9.93
C ALA A 250 -7.03 -8.96 9.77
N ILE A 251 -5.74 -9.32 9.84
CA ILE A 251 -4.64 -8.38 9.67
C ILE A 251 -4.56 -7.93 8.20
N LEU A 252 -4.68 -8.87 7.24
CA LEU A 252 -4.64 -8.57 5.81
C LEU A 252 -5.75 -7.60 5.41
N LYS A 253 -6.98 -7.79 5.92
CA LYS A 253 -8.09 -6.90 5.66
C LYS A 253 -7.92 -5.53 6.30
N LEU A 254 -7.45 -5.48 7.55
CA LEU A 254 -7.15 -4.21 8.21
C LEU A 254 -6.11 -3.41 7.43
N ALA A 255 -5.03 -4.05 6.99
CA ALA A 255 -4.00 -3.45 6.16
C ALA A 255 -4.56 -2.94 4.82
N ALA A 256 -5.36 -3.76 4.13
CA ALA A 256 -5.97 -3.44 2.85
C ALA A 256 -6.98 -2.28 2.95
N GLU A 257 -7.81 -2.25 4.01
CA GLU A 257 -8.81 -1.19 4.22
C GLU A 257 -8.16 0.20 4.28
N HIS A 258 -7.02 0.30 4.95
CA HIS A 258 -6.30 1.56 5.10
C HIS A 258 -5.19 1.78 4.04
N GLY A 259 -4.95 0.80 3.16
CA GLY A 259 -3.88 0.87 2.17
C GLY A 259 -2.48 0.89 2.75
N ILE A 260 -2.31 0.19 3.85
CA ILE A 260 -1.07 0.11 4.62
C ILE A 260 -0.39 -1.23 4.32
N PRO A 261 0.92 -1.28 4.04
CA PRO A 261 1.64 -2.54 3.85
C PRO A 261 1.65 -3.37 5.14
N PHE A 262 1.49 -4.68 4.99
CA PHE A 262 1.68 -5.65 6.07
C PHE A 262 3.04 -6.31 5.94
N LEU A 263 3.90 -6.09 6.90
CA LEU A 263 5.27 -6.59 6.97
C LEU A 263 5.32 -7.79 7.92
N VAL A 264 6.06 -8.84 7.54
CA VAL A 264 6.26 -10.01 8.42
C VAL A 264 7.74 -10.29 8.58
N PHE A 265 8.10 -10.71 9.78
CA PHE A 265 9.47 -11.02 10.19
C PHE A 265 9.50 -12.43 10.79
N ASP A 266 10.59 -13.16 10.60
CA ASP A 266 10.81 -14.44 11.28
C ASP A 266 11.15 -14.25 12.77
N ALA A 267 11.08 -15.33 13.53
CA ALA A 267 11.35 -15.32 14.95
C ALA A 267 12.79 -14.90 15.28
N GLU A 268 13.75 -15.26 14.43
CA GLU A 268 15.16 -14.94 14.61
C GLU A 268 15.39 -13.43 14.50
N THR A 269 14.85 -12.80 13.45
CA THR A 269 14.87 -11.35 13.26
C THR A 269 14.26 -10.61 14.44
N LEU A 270 13.07 -11.04 14.89
CA LEU A 270 12.39 -10.42 16.03
C LEU A 270 13.17 -10.58 17.34
N SER A 271 13.82 -11.71 17.56
CA SER A 271 14.61 -11.94 18.77
C SER A 271 15.84 -11.03 18.88
N ARG A 272 16.39 -10.61 17.74
CA ARG A 272 17.57 -9.74 17.65
C ARG A 272 17.25 -8.26 17.78
N VAL A 273 15.98 -7.86 17.77
CA VAL A 273 15.59 -6.45 17.92
C VAL A 273 16.08 -5.94 19.30
N PRO A 274 16.92 -4.90 19.33
CA PRO A 274 17.43 -4.36 20.59
C PRO A 274 16.32 -3.61 21.34
N GLY A 275 16.35 -3.70 22.68
CA GLY A 275 15.41 -3.01 23.56
C GLY A 275 14.93 -3.87 24.72
N THR A 276 14.21 -3.23 25.63
CA THR A 276 13.52 -3.91 26.74
C THR A 276 12.05 -4.03 26.37
N PHE A 277 11.54 -5.26 26.32
CA PHE A 277 10.17 -5.56 25.91
C PHE A 277 9.46 -6.38 26.99
N ASP A 278 8.14 -6.29 27.04
CA ASP A 278 7.32 -7.13 27.90
C ASP A 278 7.47 -8.60 27.51
N THR A 279 7.91 -9.43 28.44
CA THR A 279 8.13 -10.85 28.16
C THR A 279 6.87 -11.69 28.43
N SER A 280 6.65 -12.70 27.58
CA SER A 280 5.58 -13.69 27.76
C SER A 280 6.10 -15.10 27.49
N ALA A 281 6.25 -15.89 28.54
CA ALA A 281 6.67 -17.27 28.40
C ALA A 281 5.73 -18.10 27.53
N PHE A 282 4.42 -17.80 27.57
CA PHE A 282 3.42 -18.46 26.71
C PHE A 282 3.68 -18.14 25.24
N VAL A 283 3.91 -16.88 24.88
CA VAL A 283 4.20 -16.50 23.50
C VAL A 283 5.52 -17.11 23.04
N ALA A 284 6.55 -17.09 23.88
CA ALA A 284 7.85 -17.70 23.58
C ALA A 284 7.72 -19.21 23.25
N SER A 285 6.90 -19.95 23.99
CA SER A 285 6.67 -21.39 23.72
C SER A 285 5.95 -21.66 22.40
N GLN A 286 5.11 -20.73 21.91
CA GLN A 286 4.31 -20.90 20.69
C GLN A 286 5.04 -20.47 19.41
N VAL A 287 5.80 -19.39 19.48
CA VAL A 287 6.36 -18.74 18.30
C VAL A 287 7.88 -18.53 18.35
N GLY A 288 8.53 -18.85 19.47
CA GLY A 288 9.98 -18.71 19.64
C GLY A 288 10.43 -17.28 19.99
N VAL A 289 9.50 -16.37 20.27
CA VAL A 289 9.79 -14.98 20.65
C VAL A 289 8.86 -14.59 21.79
N ASP A 290 9.38 -13.93 22.80
CA ASP A 290 8.66 -13.54 24.02
C ASP A 290 7.64 -12.40 23.81
N ASN A 291 7.84 -11.56 22.78
CA ASN A 291 6.97 -10.44 22.45
C ASN A 291 6.96 -10.21 20.94
N VAL A 292 5.81 -10.47 20.29
CA VAL A 292 5.66 -10.29 18.85
C VAL A 292 5.35 -8.82 18.50
N CYS A 293 4.37 -8.20 19.17
CA CYS A 293 3.86 -6.90 18.74
C CYS A 293 4.90 -5.77 18.87
N GLU A 294 5.57 -5.66 20.02
CA GLU A 294 6.58 -4.61 20.22
C GLU A 294 7.80 -4.83 19.33
N ARG A 295 8.30 -6.07 19.29
CA ARG A 295 9.47 -6.41 18.47
C ARG A 295 9.19 -6.24 16.97
N ALA A 296 7.99 -6.61 16.49
CA ALA A 296 7.61 -6.42 15.09
C ALA A 296 7.45 -4.93 14.75
N ALA A 297 6.85 -4.12 15.63
CA ALA A 297 6.77 -2.68 15.44
C ALA A 297 8.16 -2.05 15.31
N MET A 298 9.08 -2.42 16.21
CA MET A 298 10.45 -1.90 16.20
C MET A 298 11.28 -2.44 15.03
N ALA A 299 11.14 -3.72 14.66
CA ALA A 299 11.84 -4.32 13.52
C ALA A 299 11.45 -3.65 12.18
N ALA A 300 10.23 -3.13 12.11
CA ALA A 300 9.75 -2.44 10.92
C ALA A 300 10.19 -0.97 10.85
N CYS A 301 10.69 -0.38 11.93
CA CYS A 301 11.24 0.98 11.90
C CYS A 301 12.54 1.01 11.07
N ARG A 302 12.72 2.07 10.28
CA ARG A 302 13.94 2.29 9.44
C ARG A 302 15.03 2.99 10.26
N ASP A 303 14.66 4.09 10.92
CA ASP A 303 15.58 4.96 11.66
C ASP A 303 15.00 5.31 13.03
N ASN A 304 15.84 5.30 14.06
CA ASN A 304 15.55 5.82 15.41
C ASN A 304 14.19 5.40 15.97
N GLY A 305 13.80 4.12 15.75
CA GLY A 305 12.52 3.59 16.24
C GLY A 305 12.42 3.69 17.76
N ARG A 306 11.24 4.12 18.26
CA ARG A 306 10.89 4.09 19.69
C ARG A 306 9.44 3.71 19.89
N LEU A 307 9.14 2.94 20.92
CA LEU A 307 7.76 2.65 21.30
C LEU A 307 7.09 3.91 21.84
N VAL A 308 5.93 4.26 21.29
CA VAL A 308 5.05 5.33 21.79
C VAL A 308 3.83 4.77 22.50
N LEU A 309 3.43 3.54 22.17
CA LEU A 309 2.48 2.74 22.92
C LEU A 309 3.09 1.36 23.13
N GLN A 310 3.36 1.02 24.40
CA GLN A 310 3.75 -0.33 24.77
C GLN A 310 2.59 -1.29 24.57
N LYS A 311 2.89 -2.58 24.61
CA LYS A 311 1.93 -3.66 24.39
C LYS A 311 0.62 -3.45 25.15
N ARG A 312 -0.48 -3.43 24.40
CA ARG A 312 -1.84 -3.61 24.89
C ARG A 312 -2.31 -5.01 24.53
N ALA A 313 -3.08 -5.62 25.42
CA ALA A 313 -3.58 -6.98 25.22
C ALA A 313 -5.07 -7.05 25.57
N GLU A 314 -5.85 -7.60 24.64
CA GLU A 314 -7.30 -7.77 24.80
C GLU A 314 -7.78 -8.97 23.98
N ASN A 315 -8.58 -9.84 24.57
CA ASN A 315 -9.25 -10.96 23.90
C ASN A 315 -8.35 -11.81 22.96
N GLY A 316 -7.10 -12.04 23.36
CA GLY A 316 -6.12 -12.81 22.56
C GLY A 316 -5.53 -12.03 21.39
N MET A 317 -5.66 -10.70 21.38
CA MET A 317 -4.97 -9.76 20.52
C MET A 317 -3.93 -8.99 21.31
N THR A 318 -2.85 -8.60 20.67
CA THR A 318 -1.83 -7.70 21.23
C THR A 318 -1.47 -6.66 20.19
N LEU A 319 -1.25 -5.42 20.62
CA LEU A 319 -0.83 -4.32 19.75
C LEU A 319 0.17 -3.43 20.47
N ALA A 320 1.16 -2.96 19.74
CA ALA A 320 2.09 -1.92 20.16
C ALA A 320 2.29 -0.93 19.00
N ILE A 321 2.65 0.31 19.32
CA ILE A 321 2.90 1.34 18.33
C ILE A 321 4.31 1.86 18.52
N ALA A 322 5.12 1.78 17.44
CA ALA A 322 6.42 2.44 17.38
C ALA A 322 6.33 3.67 16.45
N LYS A 323 7.17 4.66 16.76
CA LYS A 323 7.41 5.85 15.94
C LYS A 323 8.84 5.80 15.42
N GLU A 324 9.03 6.11 14.14
CA GLU A 324 10.34 6.34 13.51
C GLU A 324 10.52 7.81 13.14
N ASP A 325 11.74 8.23 12.86
CA ASP A 325 12.00 9.57 12.37
C ASP A 325 11.73 9.62 10.87
N TRP A 326 10.67 10.32 10.47
CA TRP A 326 10.40 10.58 9.05
C TRP A 326 11.34 11.68 8.53
N ARG A 327 11.90 11.47 7.33
CA ARG A 327 12.77 12.44 6.66
C ARG A 327 12.36 12.58 5.20
N LEU A 328 12.36 13.83 4.71
CA LEU A 328 12.20 14.08 3.29
C LEU A 328 13.56 13.96 2.59
N THR A 329 13.71 12.93 1.75
CA THR A 329 14.89 12.74 0.91
C THR A 329 14.54 13.13 -0.52
N LEU A 330 15.19 14.16 -1.05
CA LEU A 330 14.95 14.68 -2.41
C LEU A 330 15.87 14.04 -3.47
N TYR A 331 16.96 13.40 -3.02
CA TYR A 331 17.93 12.73 -3.88
C TYR A 331 18.02 11.26 -3.48
N GLU A 332 18.06 10.38 -4.47
CA GLU A 332 18.43 8.97 -4.28
C GLU A 332 19.95 8.89 -4.52
N GLU A 333 20.69 8.28 -3.56
CA GLU A 333 22.08 7.90 -3.73
C GLU A 333 22.20 6.72 -4.67
#